data_dc04fff23a8314cf98bdf5735ccced24
#
_entry.id   dc04fff23a8314cf98bdf5735ccced24
#
_cell.length_a   1.000
_cell.length_b   1.000
_cell.length_c   1.000
_cell.angle_alpha   90.00
_cell.angle_beta   90.00
_cell.angle_gamma   90.00
#
_symmetry.space_group_name_H-M   'P 1'
#
loop_
_entity.id
_entity.type
_entity.pdbx_description
1 polymer ?
#
loop_
_entity_poly.entity_id
_entity_poly.type
_entity_poly.pdbx_seq_one_letter_code
_entity_poly.pdbx_strand_id
1 'polypeptide(L)'
;MFAVTPKLNKDGYINIIRGRHPLIPADKVVPSNLWMGKDFTTLIITGPNTGGKTVTLKTVGLFTLMAQAGLQVPADLGTELAVFGQVFADIGDEQSIEQSLSTFSSHMTNIVTIMHEVTPQDLVLFDELGAGTDPTEGAALAQSILTRLLHIRVRTLATTHYSELKAFALSTVGVENASVEFNVETLRPTYRLSIGVPGKSNAFEISRKLGLPENLIDAAKTLLTRESIRFEDVIANAEYHRQVAEKERELAVEASKETTRLRDEAERLRKEMEEKRETAMRKAREDARRVLENARREAESIITDLKKMKKNATPDNDAAALRRQLEKSIDNLSEGLVQKVDTVTAPPKTVKPGDRVEILTLGSQGTVLSAPNAKGEVELQAGVMKFKAHISQLRLVKQKEPQKKSSVKTTTGAMTRTVSMECDVRGMMLEEAIAAVDQYLNEAIMAGLGEVQIIHGKGTGVLRSGIQQHLKRHMLVKEFRLGVYGEGESGVTVVTLK
;
A
#
# COMPACT_ATOMS: atom_id res chain seq x y z
N MET A 1 -11.55 -18.85 -20.92
CA MET A 1 -12.15 -17.83 -20.04
C MET A 1 -12.40 -18.52 -18.71
N PHE A 2 -11.96 -17.95 -17.59
CA PHE A 2 -12.29 -18.53 -16.29
C PHE A 2 -13.77 -18.32 -16.02
N ALA A 3 -14.49 -19.36 -15.62
CA ALA A 3 -15.89 -19.33 -15.28
C ALA A 3 -16.10 -19.96 -13.91
N VAL A 4 -17.05 -19.46 -13.16
CA VAL A 4 -17.40 -19.95 -11.82
C VAL A 4 -18.87 -20.32 -11.76
N THR A 5 -19.23 -21.23 -10.87
CA THR A 5 -20.60 -21.48 -10.49
C THR A 5 -21.03 -20.38 -9.52
N PRO A 6 -21.97 -19.49 -9.88
CA PRO A 6 -22.41 -18.43 -8.98
C PRO A 6 -23.24 -19.01 -7.83
N LYS A 7 -23.21 -18.34 -6.68
CA LYS A 7 -24.18 -18.62 -5.62
C LYS A 7 -25.55 -18.08 -6.02
N LEU A 8 -26.60 -18.90 -5.93
CA LEU A 8 -27.95 -18.48 -6.24
C LEU A 8 -28.72 -18.08 -4.99
N ASN A 9 -29.52 -17.01 -5.09
CA ASN A 9 -30.45 -16.56 -4.04
C ASN A 9 -31.81 -16.22 -4.61
N LYS A 10 -32.82 -16.08 -3.72
CA LYS A 10 -34.20 -15.66 -4.05
C LYS A 10 -34.52 -14.26 -3.53
N ASP A 11 -33.53 -13.56 -2.96
CA ASP A 11 -33.72 -12.25 -2.33
C ASP A 11 -33.62 -11.09 -3.32
N GLY A 12 -33.32 -11.41 -4.59
CA GLY A 12 -33.12 -10.42 -5.65
C GLY A 12 -31.78 -9.70 -5.53
N TYR A 13 -30.81 -10.27 -4.84
CA TYR A 13 -29.46 -9.71 -4.73
C TYR A 13 -28.58 -10.19 -5.87
N ILE A 14 -27.97 -9.23 -6.57
CA ILE A 14 -26.97 -9.45 -7.61
C ILE A 14 -25.64 -8.90 -7.08
N ASN A 15 -24.59 -9.71 -7.14
CA ASN A 15 -23.22 -9.30 -6.87
C ASN A 15 -22.26 -9.99 -7.86
N ILE A 16 -21.86 -9.28 -8.87
CA ILE A 16 -20.94 -9.75 -9.90
C ILE A 16 -19.54 -9.25 -9.57
N ILE A 17 -18.59 -10.17 -9.37
CA ILE A 17 -17.21 -9.87 -9.08
C ILE A 17 -16.39 -10.10 -10.35
N ARG A 18 -15.80 -9.04 -10.91
CA ARG A 18 -14.96 -9.08 -12.12
C ARG A 18 -15.62 -9.83 -13.28
N GLY A 19 -16.92 -9.59 -13.47
CA GLY A 19 -17.69 -10.19 -14.57
C GLY A 19 -17.17 -9.77 -15.93
N ARG A 20 -17.12 -10.72 -16.87
CA ARG A 20 -16.66 -10.50 -18.25
C ARG A 20 -17.76 -10.91 -19.21
N HIS A 21 -18.13 -10.03 -20.13
CA HIS A 21 -19.16 -10.34 -21.13
C HIS A 21 -18.77 -11.58 -21.94
N PRO A 22 -19.60 -12.64 -21.99
CA PRO A 22 -19.20 -13.95 -22.56
C PRO A 22 -18.90 -13.91 -24.07
N LEU A 23 -19.49 -12.97 -24.80
CA LEU A 23 -19.32 -12.86 -26.25
C LEU A 23 -18.18 -11.88 -26.67
N ILE A 24 -17.50 -11.26 -25.71
CA ILE A 24 -16.31 -10.41 -25.99
C ILE A 24 -15.05 -11.26 -25.82
N PRO A 25 -14.09 -11.21 -26.76
CA PRO A 25 -12.83 -11.92 -26.64
C PRO A 25 -12.10 -11.63 -25.33
N ALA A 26 -11.44 -12.64 -24.74
CA ALA A 26 -10.83 -12.56 -23.42
C ALA A 26 -9.69 -11.52 -23.30
N ASP A 27 -9.04 -11.21 -24.43
CA ASP A 27 -7.99 -10.19 -24.55
C ASP A 27 -8.50 -8.76 -24.63
N LYS A 28 -9.80 -8.59 -24.94
CA LYS A 28 -10.44 -7.29 -25.11
C LYS A 28 -11.43 -6.94 -24.00
N VAL A 29 -11.97 -7.96 -23.31
CA VAL A 29 -12.99 -7.75 -22.29
C VAL A 29 -12.39 -7.15 -21.03
N VAL A 30 -12.95 -6.04 -20.56
CA VAL A 30 -12.59 -5.44 -19.28
C VAL A 30 -13.53 -6.00 -18.20
N PRO A 31 -13.00 -6.63 -17.14
CA PRO A 31 -13.81 -7.15 -16.06
C PRO A 31 -14.43 -6.01 -15.23
N SER A 32 -15.73 -6.12 -14.94
CA SER A 32 -16.49 -5.11 -14.18
C SER A 32 -17.11 -5.71 -12.92
N ASN A 33 -17.19 -4.91 -11.87
CA ASN A 33 -17.94 -5.24 -10.65
C ASN A 33 -19.29 -4.57 -10.68
N LEU A 34 -20.34 -5.31 -10.27
CA LEU A 34 -21.69 -4.76 -10.17
C LEU A 34 -22.41 -5.41 -8.99
N TRP A 35 -23.10 -4.60 -8.19
CA TRP A 35 -23.98 -5.10 -7.14
C TRP A 35 -25.26 -4.30 -7.07
N MET A 36 -26.37 -4.93 -6.70
CA MET A 36 -27.67 -4.32 -6.43
C MET A 36 -28.59 -5.27 -5.66
N GLY A 37 -29.69 -4.76 -5.15
CA GLY A 37 -30.75 -5.56 -4.53
C GLY A 37 -30.74 -5.60 -3.00
N LYS A 38 -29.77 -4.95 -2.33
CA LYS A 38 -29.76 -4.74 -0.86
C LYS A 38 -30.13 -3.30 -0.51
N ASP A 39 -29.22 -2.37 -0.75
CA ASP A 39 -29.39 -0.96 -0.39
C ASP A 39 -30.25 -0.20 -1.40
N PHE A 40 -30.23 -0.64 -2.65
CA PHE A 40 -31.03 -0.09 -3.74
C PHE A 40 -31.52 -1.19 -4.67
N THR A 41 -32.66 -0.94 -5.33
CA THR A 41 -33.28 -1.85 -6.30
C THR A 41 -33.21 -1.34 -7.72
N THR A 42 -32.93 -0.06 -7.91
CA THR A 42 -32.81 0.60 -9.23
C THR A 42 -31.42 1.16 -9.41
N LEU A 43 -30.77 0.80 -10.51
CA LEU A 43 -29.43 1.30 -10.88
C LEU A 43 -29.52 2.09 -12.18
N ILE A 44 -29.14 3.37 -12.15
CA ILE A 44 -29.11 4.26 -13.31
C ILE A 44 -27.66 4.42 -13.78
N ILE A 45 -27.35 3.89 -14.95
CA ILE A 45 -26.01 3.90 -15.53
C ILE A 45 -25.88 5.06 -16.52
N THR A 46 -24.94 5.94 -16.26
CA THR A 46 -24.68 7.15 -17.06
C THR A 46 -23.30 7.11 -17.71
N GLY A 47 -23.05 7.98 -18.68
CA GLY A 47 -21.78 8.08 -19.39
C GLY A 47 -21.94 8.07 -20.91
N PRO A 48 -20.84 8.12 -21.68
CA PRO A 48 -20.89 8.12 -23.15
C PRO A 48 -21.39 6.77 -23.69
N ASN A 49 -22.03 6.78 -24.88
CA ASN A 49 -22.56 5.56 -25.51
C ASN A 49 -21.46 4.53 -25.80
N THR A 50 -20.29 4.98 -26.17
CA THR A 50 -19.11 4.12 -26.40
C THR A 50 -18.51 3.54 -25.12
N GLY A 51 -18.96 3.97 -23.92
CA GLY A 51 -18.39 3.60 -22.63
C GLY A 51 -18.68 2.17 -22.16
N GLY A 52 -19.64 1.46 -22.78
CA GLY A 52 -20.00 0.09 -22.43
C GLY A 52 -21.26 -0.03 -21.56
N LYS A 53 -22.13 0.99 -21.50
CA LYS A 53 -23.43 0.97 -20.79
C LYS A 53 -24.26 -0.23 -21.20
N THR A 54 -24.56 -0.36 -22.51
CA THR A 54 -25.28 -1.48 -23.10
C THR A 54 -24.63 -2.83 -22.84
N VAL A 55 -23.30 -2.89 -22.87
CA VAL A 55 -22.54 -4.13 -22.55
C VAL A 55 -22.76 -4.53 -21.10
N THR A 56 -22.80 -3.57 -20.17
CA THR A 56 -23.08 -3.83 -18.76
C THR A 56 -24.48 -4.42 -18.56
N LEU A 57 -25.53 -3.81 -19.18
CA LEU A 57 -26.90 -4.33 -19.16
C LEU A 57 -26.96 -5.77 -19.71
N LYS A 58 -26.40 -5.99 -20.91
CA LYS A 58 -26.33 -7.31 -21.54
C LYS A 58 -25.60 -8.33 -20.68
N THR A 59 -24.51 -7.93 -19.99
CA THR A 59 -23.78 -8.82 -19.09
C THR A 59 -24.64 -9.29 -17.93
N VAL A 60 -25.36 -8.39 -17.26
CA VAL A 60 -26.24 -8.73 -16.15
C VAL A 60 -27.38 -9.65 -16.61
N GLY A 61 -28.04 -9.33 -17.70
CA GLY A 61 -29.12 -10.16 -18.27
C GLY A 61 -28.62 -11.56 -18.64
N LEU A 62 -27.53 -11.64 -19.39
CA LEU A 62 -26.95 -12.93 -19.78
C LEU A 62 -26.50 -13.76 -18.59
N PHE A 63 -25.85 -13.16 -17.60
CA PHE A 63 -25.40 -13.89 -16.40
C PHE A 63 -26.59 -14.45 -15.61
N THR A 64 -27.68 -13.68 -15.50
CA THR A 64 -28.90 -14.12 -14.87
C THR A 64 -29.50 -15.32 -15.60
N LEU A 65 -29.65 -15.25 -16.92
CA LEU A 65 -30.20 -16.34 -17.72
C LEU A 65 -29.26 -17.57 -17.73
N MET A 66 -27.96 -17.39 -17.85
CA MET A 66 -26.98 -18.47 -17.77
C MET A 66 -27.04 -19.20 -16.42
N ALA A 67 -27.09 -18.44 -15.31
CA ALA A 67 -27.15 -19.01 -13.98
C ALA A 67 -28.45 -19.79 -13.75
N GLN A 68 -29.60 -19.27 -14.22
CA GLN A 68 -30.89 -19.95 -14.14
C GLN A 68 -30.97 -21.20 -15.02
N ALA A 69 -30.22 -21.22 -16.12
CA ALA A 69 -30.04 -22.40 -16.97
C ALA A 69 -29.02 -23.41 -16.40
N GLY A 70 -28.42 -23.17 -15.23
CA GLY A 70 -27.42 -24.03 -14.61
C GLY A 70 -26.01 -23.91 -15.21
N LEU A 71 -25.75 -22.88 -15.99
CA LEU A 71 -24.45 -22.62 -16.59
C LEU A 71 -23.52 -21.83 -15.65
N GLN A 72 -22.22 -22.03 -15.82
CA GLN A 72 -21.21 -21.19 -15.18
C GLN A 72 -21.15 -19.81 -15.84
N VAL A 73 -20.79 -18.79 -15.06
CA VAL A 73 -20.64 -17.41 -15.55
C VAL A 73 -19.18 -16.97 -15.53
N PRO A 74 -18.70 -16.23 -16.54
CA PRO A 74 -17.32 -15.74 -16.60
C PRO A 74 -17.08 -14.58 -15.63
N ALA A 75 -16.94 -14.93 -14.34
CA ALA A 75 -16.73 -14.03 -13.22
C ALA A 75 -15.75 -14.64 -12.22
N ASP A 76 -15.38 -13.89 -11.18
CA ASP A 76 -14.51 -14.40 -10.11
C ASP A 76 -15.35 -15.04 -8.98
N LEU A 77 -14.67 -15.84 -8.13
CA LEU A 77 -15.28 -16.50 -6.97
C LEU A 77 -15.94 -15.48 -6.03
N GLY A 78 -17.09 -15.87 -5.46
CA GLY A 78 -17.91 -14.99 -4.61
C GLY A 78 -19.00 -14.25 -5.39
N THR A 79 -19.09 -14.45 -6.71
CA THR A 79 -20.24 -13.96 -7.51
C THR A 79 -21.52 -14.62 -7.04
N GLU A 80 -22.55 -13.79 -6.78
CA GLU A 80 -23.87 -14.19 -6.34
C GLU A 80 -24.94 -13.60 -7.27
N LEU A 81 -25.90 -14.40 -7.71
CA LEU A 81 -26.96 -14.00 -8.64
C LEU A 81 -28.31 -14.41 -8.10
N ALA A 82 -29.31 -13.56 -8.35
CA ALA A 82 -30.68 -13.85 -7.98
C ALA A 82 -31.38 -14.68 -9.06
N VAL A 83 -32.35 -15.50 -8.61
CA VAL A 83 -33.30 -16.20 -9.48
C VAL A 83 -34.50 -15.29 -9.65
N PHE A 84 -34.78 -14.87 -10.88
CA PHE A 84 -35.89 -14.02 -11.24
C PHE A 84 -36.97 -14.82 -11.95
N GLY A 85 -38.23 -14.36 -11.85
CA GLY A 85 -39.40 -14.94 -12.54
C GLY A 85 -39.27 -14.73 -14.05
N GLN A 86 -39.05 -13.49 -14.43
CA GLN A 86 -38.80 -13.09 -15.82
C GLN A 86 -37.67 -12.08 -15.89
N VAL A 87 -37.02 -12.00 -17.07
CA VAL A 87 -36.04 -10.98 -17.41
C VAL A 87 -36.54 -10.18 -18.59
N PHE A 88 -37.02 -8.99 -18.31
CA PHE A 88 -37.50 -8.08 -19.34
C PHE A 88 -36.32 -7.21 -19.84
N ALA A 89 -36.23 -7.03 -21.15
CA ALA A 89 -35.18 -6.23 -21.74
C ALA A 89 -35.73 -5.36 -22.87
N ASP A 90 -35.49 -4.08 -22.76
CA ASP A 90 -35.64 -3.12 -23.86
C ASP A 90 -34.24 -2.62 -24.22
N ILE A 91 -33.54 -3.39 -25.06
CA ILE A 91 -32.12 -3.20 -25.43
C ILE A 91 -31.98 -3.40 -26.94
N GLY A 92 -31.63 -2.35 -27.66
CA GLY A 92 -31.29 -2.46 -29.06
C GLY A 92 -31.40 -1.13 -29.78
N ASP A 93 -30.46 -0.92 -30.74
CA ASP A 93 -30.59 0.11 -31.79
C ASP A 93 -31.38 -0.51 -32.95
N GLU A 94 -32.64 -0.18 -33.10
CA GLU A 94 -33.38 -0.47 -34.34
C GLU A 94 -32.91 0.47 -35.46
N GLN A 95 -31.65 0.34 -35.89
CA GLN A 95 -31.14 1.01 -37.09
C GLN A 95 -31.55 0.26 -38.36
N SER A 96 -32.70 -0.40 -38.38
CA SER A 96 -33.23 -0.95 -39.60
C SER A 96 -33.94 0.13 -40.39
N ILE A 97 -33.38 0.43 -41.56
CA ILE A 97 -33.84 1.46 -42.53
C ILE A 97 -35.28 1.19 -43.01
N GLU A 98 -35.87 0.04 -42.70
CA GLU A 98 -37.16 -0.40 -43.24
C GLU A 98 -38.39 -0.15 -42.35
N GLN A 99 -38.23 0.28 -41.09
CA GLN A 99 -39.36 0.55 -40.20
C GLN A 99 -39.39 2.02 -39.77
N SER A 100 -40.17 2.82 -40.48
CA SER A 100 -40.36 4.27 -40.28
C SER A 100 -41.26 4.66 -39.09
N LEU A 101 -41.56 3.75 -38.16
CA LEU A 101 -42.09 4.10 -36.85
C LEU A 101 -40.92 4.60 -36.03
N SER A 102 -41.02 5.82 -35.47
CA SER A 102 -39.93 6.41 -34.72
C SER A 102 -39.39 5.39 -33.66
N THR A 103 -38.07 5.31 -33.51
CA THR A 103 -37.37 4.47 -32.52
C THR A 103 -38.02 4.58 -31.14
N PHE A 104 -38.51 5.77 -30.79
CA PHE A 104 -39.25 6.05 -29.57
C PHE A 104 -40.54 5.22 -29.45
N SER A 105 -41.34 5.10 -30.56
CA SER A 105 -42.60 4.36 -30.51
C SER A 105 -42.42 2.85 -30.28
N SER A 106 -41.35 2.28 -30.88
CA SER A 106 -41.01 0.88 -30.72
C SER A 106 -40.60 0.59 -29.27
N HIS A 107 -39.69 1.36 -28.70
CA HIS A 107 -39.28 1.27 -27.29
C HIS A 107 -40.50 1.44 -26.37
N MET A 108 -41.33 2.44 -26.62
CA MET A 108 -42.50 2.71 -25.79
C MET A 108 -43.51 1.57 -25.82
N THR A 109 -43.72 0.93 -26.96
CA THR A 109 -44.63 -0.25 -27.08
C THR A 109 -44.12 -1.41 -26.22
N ASN A 110 -42.79 -1.67 -26.26
CA ASN A 110 -42.16 -2.70 -25.43
C ASN A 110 -42.26 -2.35 -23.93
N ILE A 111 -41.97 -1.12 -23.55
CA ILE A 111 -42.07 -0.61 -22.19
C ILE A 111 -43.50 -0.76 -21.67
N VAL A 112 -44.52 -0.42 -22.48
CA VAL A 112 -45.94 -0.60 -22.10
C VAL A 112 -46.22 -2.07 -21.77
N THR A 113 -45.76 -3.00 -22.60
CA THR A 113 -45.94 -4.45 -22.35
C THR A 113 -45.25 -4.85 -21.05
N ILE A 114 -44.02 -4.43 -20.82
CA ILE A 114 -43.27 -4.67 -19.58
C ILE A 114 -44.05 -4.14 -18.37
N MET A 115 -44.55 -2.91 -18.46
CA MET A 115 -45.28 -2.28 -17.33
C MET A 115 -46.59 -2.96 -16.98
N HIS A 116 -47.19 -3.71 -17.92
CA HIS A 116 -48.40 -4.52 -17.67
C HIS A 116 -48.10 -5.88 -17.02
N GLU A 117 -46.97 -6.48 -17.35
CA GLU A 117 -46.62 -7.86 -16.94
C GLU A 117 -45.70 -7.95 -15.73
N VAL A 118 -44.89 -6.90 -15.46
CA VAL A 118 -43.80 -6.91 -14.48
C VAL A 118 -44.30 -7.13 -13.06
N THR A 119 -43.62 -8.01 -12.33
CA THR A 119 -43.83 -8.34 -10.92
C THR A 119 -42.57 -8.02 -10.06
N PRO A 120 -42.73 -7.96 -8.71
CA PRO A 120 -41.58 -7.70 -7.83
C PRO A 120 -40.42 -8.71 -7.93
N GLN A 121 -40.67 -9.90 -8.51
CA GLN A 121 -39.66 -10.97 -8.65
C GLN A 121 -38.90 -10.93 -9.99
N ASP A 122 -39.12 -9.91 -10.80
CA ASP A 122 -38.55 -9.81 -12.14
C ASP A 122 -37.33 -8.90 -12.17
N LEU A 123 -36.58 -9.02 -13.25
CA LEU A 123 -35.48 -8.15 -13.59
C LEU A 123 -35.82 -7.34 -14.85
N VAL A 124 -35.65 -6.03 -14.81
CA VAL A 124 -35.93 -5.12 -15.93
C VAL A 124 -34.66 -4.41 -16.37
N LEU A 125 -34.38 -4.43 -17.65
CA LEU A 125 -33.18 -3.85 -18.28
C LEU A 125 -33.62 -2.86 -19.38
N PHE A 126 -33.36 -1.58 -19.18
CA PHE A 126 -33.66 -0.53 -20.15
C PHE A 126 -32.39 0.11 -20.71
N ASP A 127 -32.23 0.11 -22.01
CA ASP A 127 -31.16 0.84 -22.66
C ASP A 127 -31.68 2.17 -23.22
N GLU A 128 -30.97 3.27 -22.96
CA GLU A 128 -31.30 4.63 -23.36
C GLU A 128 -32.76 5.05 -23.05
N LEU A 129 -33.23 4.76 -21.84
CA LEU A 129 -34.63 4.99 -21.40
C LEU A 129 -35.03 6.47 -21.64
N GLY A 130 -36.11 6.66 -22.41
CA GLY A 130 -36.70 7.95 -22.77
C GLY A 130 -36.05 8.61 -23.98
N ALA A 131 -35.08 8.00 -24.64
CA ALA A 131 -34.48 8.55 -25.86
C ALA A 131 -35.44 8.55 -27.07
N GLY A 132 -35.14 9.36 -28.05
CA GLY A 132 -35.88 9.42 -29.31
C GLY A 132 -37.08 10.39 -29.36
N THR A 133 -37.28 11.20 -28.30
CA THR A 133 -38.29 12.26 -28.23
C THR A 133 -37.68 13.57 -27.71
N ASP A 134 -38.50 14.58 -27.42
CA ASP A 134 -38.03 15.79 -26.73
C ASP A 134 -37.35 15.41 -25.41
N PRO A 135 -36.15 15.95 -25.14
CA PRO A 135 -35.36 15.57 -23.98
C PRO A 135 -36.08 15.77 -22.62
N THR A 136 -36.90 16.84 -22.53
CA THR A 136 -37.62 17.16 -21.30
C THR A 136 -38.76 16.16 -21.07
N GLU A 137 -39.52 15.84 -22.12
CA GLU A 137 -40.60 14.85 -22.08
C GLU A 137 -40.03 13.43 -21.83
N GLY A 138 -38.96 13.09 -22.55
CA GLY A 138 -38.30 11.81 -22.41
C GLY A 138 -37.75 11.57 -20.99
N ALA A 139 -37.11 12.57 -20.39
CA ALA A 139 -36.62 12.49 -19.01
C ALA A 139 -37.77 12.35 -18.00
N ALA A 140 -38.87 13.10 -18.18
CA ALA A 140 -40.05 13.03 -17.32
C ALA A 140 -40.75 11.67 -17.37
N LEU A 141 -40.91 11.09 -18.57
CA LEU A 141 -41.45 9.74 -18.76
C LEU A 141 -40.55 8.70 -18.14
N ALA A 142 -39.27 8.76 -18.39
CA ALA A 142 -38.29 7.83 -17.81
C ALA A 142 -38.32 7.87 -16.28
N GLN A 143 -38.34 9.05 -15.68
CA GLN A 143 -38.44 9.21 -14.22
C GLN A 143 -39.75 8.61 -13.68
N SER A 144 -40.88 8.82 -14.37
CA SER A 144 -42.19 8.26 -13.97
C SER A 144 -42.19 6.74 -14.03
N ILE A 145 -41.62 6.15 -15.09
CA ILE A 145 -41.50 4.69 -15.25
C ILE A 145 -40.64 4.09 -14.12
N LEU A 146 -39.43 4.68 -13.90
CA LEU A 146 -38.53 4.22 -12.83
C LEU A 146 -39.15 4.36 -11.45
N THR A 147 -39.86 5.45 -11.18
CA THR A 147 -40.58 5.65 -9.92
C THR A 147 -41.66 4.54 -9.71
N ARG A 148 -42.40 4.18 -10.74
CA ARG A 148 -43.37 3.09 -10.68
C ARG A 148 -42.72 1.74 -10.36
N LEU A 149 -41.63 1.39 -11.06
CA LEU A 149 -40.85 0.16 -10.83
C LEU A 149 -40.25 0.11 -9.44
N LEU A 150 -39.73 1.24 -8.94
CA LEU A 150 -39.23 1.37 -7.58
C LEU A 150 -40.31 1.09 -6.52
N HIS A 151 -41.53 1.63 -6.72
CA HIS A 151 -42.66 1.40 -5.78
C HIS A 151 -43.01 -0.07 -5.67
N ILE A 152 -43.00 -0.81 -6.78
CA ILE A 152 -43.23 -2.26 -6.79
C ILE A 152 -41.97 -3.09 -6.50
N ARG A 153 -40.83 -2.44 -6.19
CA ARG A 153 -39.56 -3.05 -5.80
C ARG A 153 -38.96 -4.02 -6.82
N VAL A 154 -39.17 -3.77 -8.10
CA VAL A 154 -38.56 -4.52 -9.19
C VAL A 154 -37.08 -4.18 -9.27
N ARG A 155 -36.22 -5.19 -9.56
CA ARG A 155 -34.81 -4.92 -9.85
C ARG A 155 -34.70 -4.34 -11.24
N THR A 156 -34.25 -3.08 -11.32
CA THR A 156 -34.23 -2.33 -12.57
C THR A 156 -32.83 -1.77 -12.84
N LEU A 157 -32.28 -2.06 -14.01
CA LEU A 157 -31.10 -1.37 -14.53
C LEU A 157 -31.53 -0.54 -15.72
N ALA A 158 -31.18 0.74 -15.72
CA ALA A 158 -31.48 1.63 -16.82
C ALA A 158 -30.25 2.41 -17.25
N THR A 159 -30.01 2.56 -18.53
CA THR A 159 -29.00 3.50 -19.03
C THR A 159 -29.67 4.78 -19.52
N THR A 160 -28.96 5.88 -19.38
CA THR A 160 -29.46 7.18 -19.85
C THR A 160 -28.30 8.16 -20.06
N HIS A 161 -28.60 9.22 -20.80
CA HIS A 161 -27.73 10.41 -20.93
C HIS A 161 -28.37 11.68 -20.32
N TYR A 162 -29.57 11.56 -19.71
CA TYR A 162 -30.28 12.71 -19.13
C TYR A 162 -29.74 13.09 -17.76
N SER A 163 -29.47 14.38 -17.57
CA SER A 163 -28.99 14.92 -16.28
C SER A 163 -30.06 14.87 -15.20
N GLU A 164 -31.33 14.97 -15.57
CA GLU A 164 -32.49 14.87 -14.68
C GLU A 164 -32.57 13.51 -13.97
N LEU A 165 -32.21 12.42 -14.67
CA LEU A 165 -32.18 11.09 -14.09
C LEU A 165 -30.97 10.87 -13.17
N LYS A 166 -29.85 11.57 -13.40
CA LYS A 166 -28.75 11.61 -12.43
C LYS A 166 -29.17 12.27 -11.12
N ALA A 167 -29.90 13.42 -11.23
CA ALA A 167 -30.42 14.13 -10.06
C ALA A 167 -31.49 13.32 -9.32
N PHE A 168 -32.37 12.64 -10.06
CA PHE A 168 -33.38 11.73 -9.51
C PHE A 168 -32.73 10.63 -8.66
N ALA A 169 -31.67 9.98 -9.15
CA ALA A 169 -30.97 8.94 -8.39
C ALA A 169 -30.26 9.48 -7.15
N LEU A 170 -29.75 10.71 -7.15
CA LEU A 170 -29.14 11.32 -5.96
C LEU A 170 -30.16 11.69 -4.87
N SER A 171 -31.41 11.96 -5.27
CA SER A 171 -32.45 12.44 -4.36
C SER A 171 -33.45 11.36 -3.91
N THR A 172 -33.41 10.17 -4.50
CA THR A 172 -34.44 9.13 -4.30
C THR A 172 -33.87 7.90 -3.63
N VAL A 173 -34.36 7.58 -2.44
CA VAL A 173 -33.97 6.38 -1.70
C VAL A 173 -34.32 5.11 -2.48
N GLY A 174 -33.38 4.18 -2.60
CA GLY A 174 -33.56 2.91 -3.34
C GLY A 174 -33.20 2.99 -4.82
N VAL A 175 -32.75 4.18 -5.30
CA VAL A 175 -32.15 4.39 -6.61
C VAL A 175 -30.69 4.77 -6.43
N GLU A 176 -29.82 4.19 -7.24
CA GLU A 176 -28.38 4.48 -7.19
C GLU A 176 -27.86 4.88 -8.57
N ASN A 177 -26.87 5.78 -8.58
CA ASN A 177 -26.16 6.14 -9.79
C ASN A 177 -25.01 5.16 -10.05
N ALA A 178 -24.74 4.93 -11.32
CA ALA A 178 -23.48 4.36 -11.77
C ALA A 178 -22.96 5.11 -13.00
N SER A 179 -21.66 5.12 -13.16
CA SER A 179 -21.02 5.71 -14.34
C SER A 179 -20.04 4.75 -14.98
N VAL A 180 -19.93 4.85 -16.31
CA VAL A 180 -18.86 4.19 -17.05
C VAL A 180 -17.73 5.17 -17.21
N GLU A 181 -16.55 4.80 -16.75
CA GLU A 181 -15.37 5.67 -16.79
C GLU A 181 -14.90 5.92 -18.22
N PHE A 182 -14.51 7.13 -18.50
CA PHE A 182 -13.96 7.57 -19.78
C PHE A 182 -12.64 8.29 -19.57
N ASN A 183 -11.61 7.85 -20.30
CA ASN A 183 -10.32 8.51 -20.26
C ASN A 183 -10.29 9.66 -21.26
N VAL A 184 -10.34 10.89 -20.74
CA VAL A 184 -10.34 12.11 -21.53
C VAL A 184 -8.98 12.34 -22.21
N GLU A 185 -7.88 11.85 -21.64
CA GLU A 185 -6.55 12.02 -22.23
C GLU A 185 -6.37 11.21 -23.50
N THR A 186 -6.84 9.97 -23.50
CA THR A 186 -6.72 9.05 -24.63
C THR A 186 -7.94 9.05 -25.53
N LEU A 187 -9.02 9.74 -25.17
CA LEU A 187 -10.34 9.70 -25.81
C LEU A 187 -10.89 8.27 -25.97
N ARG A 188 -10.58 7.40 -25.00
CA ARG A 188 -11.02 6.01 -25.03
C ARG A 188 -11.81 5.65 -23.79
N PRO A 189 -12.85 4.81 -23.90
CA PRO A 189 -13.54 4.26 -22.75
C PRO A 189 -12.61 3.32 -21.98
N THR A 190 -12.68 3.33 -20.66
CA THR A 190 -12.00 2.36 -19.81
C THR A 190 -12.83 1.10 -19.60
N TYR A 191 -14.13 1.14 -19.91
CA TYR A 191 -15.13 0.09 -19.68
C TYR A 191 -15.28 -0.31 -18.21
N ARG A 192 -14.81 0.50 -17.28
CA ARG A 192 -14.97 0.27 -15.83
C ARG A 192 -16.27 0.92 -15.37
N LEU A 193 -17.07 0.16 -14.63
CA LEU A 193 -18.28 0.65 -13.98
C LEU A 193 -17.98 1.12 -12.57
N SER A 194 -18.45 2.31 -12.22
CA SER A 194 -18.37 2.92 -10.90
C SER A 194 -19.77 3.15 -10.36
N ILE A 195 -20.15 2.46 -9.28
CA ILE A 195 -21.44 2.61 -8.61
C ILE A 195 -21.31 3.64 -7.49
N GLY A 196 -22.34 4.45 -7.26
CA GLY A 196 -22.39 5.49 -6.23
C GLY A 196 -22.10 6.90 -6.74
N VAL A 197 -21.65 7.06 -7.99
CA VAL A 197 -21.34 8.37 -8.56
C VAL A 197 -21.89 8.48 -9.99
N PRO A 198 -22.65 9.51 -10.32
CA PRO A 198 -23.08 9.76 -11.70
C PRO A 198 -21.90 10.18 -12.59
N GLY A 199 -21.95 9.84 -13.86
CA GLY A 199 -20.92 10.20 -14.82
C GLY A 199 -20.90 11.70 -15.14
N LYS A 200 -19.71 12.29 -15.19
CA LYS A 200 -19.49 13.65 -15.68
C LYS A 200 -19.74 13.72 -17.19
N SER A 201 -20.28 14.85 -17.65
CA SER A 201 -20.32 15.16 -19.08
C SER A 201 -18.93 15.62 -19.56
N ASN A 202 -18.39 14.95 -20.57
CA ASN A 202 -17.06 15.27 -21.12
C ASN A 202 -17.15 15.90 -22.51
N ALA A 203 -18.33 16.37 -22.93
CA ALA A 203 -18.55 16.87 -24.29
C ALA A 203 -17.58 18.00 -24.68
N PHE A 204 -17.39 18.99 -23.82
CA PHE A 204 -16.48 20.12 -24.11
C PHE A 204 -15.02 19.69 -24.16
N GLU A 205 -14.61 18.81 -23.29
CA GLU A 205 -13.23 18.30 -23.23
C GLU A 205 -12.90 17.43 -24.44
N ILE A 206 -13.86 16.59 -24.84
CA ILE A 206 -13.78 15.79 -26.08
C ILE A 206 -13.71 16.69 -27.29
N SER A 207 -14.62 17.69 -27.40
CA SER A 207 -14.66 18.65 -28.53
C SER A 207 -13.36 19.43 -28.64
N ARG A 208 -12.80 19.90 -27.53
CA ARG A 208 -11.49 20.58 -27.49
C ARG A 208 -10.38 19.69 -28.06
N LYS A 209 -10.32 18.45 -27.65
CA LYS A 209 -9.30 17.51 -28.11
C LYS A 209 -9.47 17.10 -29.58
N LEU A 210 -10.69 17.11 -30.05
CA LEU A 210 -10.98 16.91 -31.50
C LEU A 210 -10.70 18.14 -32.36
N GLY A 211 -10.30 19.25 -31.75
CA GLY A 211 -9.86 20.46 -32.46
C GLY A 211 -10.94 21.53 -32.64
N LEU A 212 -12.06 21.45 -31.89
CA LEU A 212 -13.03 22.55 -31.91
C LEU A 212 -12.39 23.81 -31.29
N PRO A 213 -12.46 24.99 -31.98
CA PRO A 213 -11.90 26.23 -31.47
C PRO A 213 -12.42 26.62 -30.08
N GLU A 214 -11.52 27.10 -29.21
CA GLU A 214 -11.86 27.40 -27.81
C GLU A 214 -12.95 28.50 -27.69
N ASN A 215 -12.98 29.49 -28.58
CA ASN A 215 -14.02 30.51 -28.61
C ASN A 215 -15.43 29.94 -28.83
N LEU A 216 -15.57 28.84 -29.57
CA LEU A 216 -16.87 28.16 -29.74
C LEU A 216 -17.25 27.37 -28.48
N ILE A 217 -16.27 26.74 -27.83
CA ILE A 217 -16.48 26.01 -26.57
C ILE A 217 -16.91 27.00 -25.47
N ASP A 218 -16.24 28.15 -25.37
CA ASP A 218 -16.57 29.14 -24.34
C ASP A 218 -17.92 29.79 -24.63
N ALA A 219 -18.24 30.08 -25.89
CA ALA A 219 -19.58 30.53 -26.27
C ALA A 219 -20.66 29.49 -25.89
N ALA A 220 -20.42 28.19 -26.14
CA ALA A 220 -21.36 27.12 -25.77
C ALA A 220 -21.53 27.03 -24.24
N LYS A 221 -20.47 27.18 -23.44
CA LYS A 221 -20.57 27.21 -21.98
C LYS A 221 -21.45 28.35 -21.46
N THR A 222 -21.43 29.52 -22.11
CA THR A 222 -22.25 30.64 -21.69
C THR A 222 -23.75 30.40 -21.90
N LEU A 223 -24.11 29.48 -22.79
CA LEU A 223 -25.51 29.10 -23.06
C LEU A 223 -26.06 28.09 -22.01
N LEU A 224 -25.18 27.48 -21.19
CA LEU A 224 -25.62 26.59 -20.12
C LEU A 224 -26.23 27.38 -18.96
N THR A 225 -27.24 26.79 -18.30
CA THR A 225 -27.80 27.36 -17.09
C THR A 225 -26.80 27.27 -15.92
N ARG A 226 -26.85 28.26 -15.02
CA ARG A 226 -26.00 28.24 -13.81
C ARG A 226 -26.22 27.01 -12.93
N GLU A 227 -27.43 26.48 -12.89
CA GLU A 227 -27.79 25.28 -12.13
C GLU A 227 -27.14 24.04 -12.73
N SER A 228 -27.18 23.89 -14.05
CA SER A 228 -26.53 22.79 -14.78
C SER A 228 -25.01 22.78 -14.54
N ILE A 229 -24.36 23.98 -14.56
CA ILE A 229 -22.92 24.09 -14.33
C ILE A 229 -22.59 23.68 -12.89
N ARG A 230 -23.31 24.19 -11.90
CA ARG A 230 -23.08 23.81 -10.49
C ARG A 230 -23.27 22.32 -10.23
N PHE A 231 -24.27 21.72 -10.85
CA PHE A 231 -24.54 20.29 -10.71
C PHE A 231 -23.41 19.44 -11.29
N GLU A 232 -22.93 19.78 -12.50
CA GLU A 232 -21.79 19.06 -13.11
C GLU A 232 -20.48 19.29 -12.31
N ASP A 233 -20.26 20.45 -11.71
CA ASP A 233 -19.11 20.71 -10.84
C ASP A 233 -19.13 19.84 -9.57
N VAL A 234 -20.30 19.68 -8.93
CA VAL A 234 -20.46 18.79 -7.79
C VAL A 234 -20.17 17.33 -8.17
N ILE A 235 -20.70 16.89 -9.30
CA ILE A 235 -20.43 15.54 -9.83
C ILE A 235 -18.93 15.36 -10.10
N ALA A 236 -18.28 16.34 -10.75
CA ALA A 236 -16.86 16.27 -11.05
C ALA A 236 -15.99 16.15 -9.78
N ASN A 237 -16.32 16.89 -8.74
CA ASN A 237 -15.63 16.82 -7.45
C ASN A 237 -15.86 15.47 -6.76
N ALA A 238 -17.09 14.97 -6.75
CA ALA A 238 -17.42 13.66 -6.18
C ALA A 238 -16.67 12.53 -6.89
N GLU A 239 -16.62 12.55 -8.21
CA GLU A 239 -15.87 11.56 -9.00
C GLU A 239 -14.36 11.63 -8.74
N TYR A 240 -13.79 12.84 -8.66
CA TYR A 240 -12.38 13.02 -8.32
C TYR A 240 -12.04 12.43 -6.95
N HIS A 241 -12.82 12.77 -5.91
CA HIS A 241 -12.59 12.23 -4.57
C HIS A 241 -12.74 10.71 -4.51
N ARG A 242 -13.69 10.15 -5.25
CA ARG A 242 -13.87 8.70 -5.35
C ARG A 242 -12.65 8.03 -6.01
N GLN A 243 -12.15 8.59 -7.14
CA GLN A 243 -10.97 8.05 -7.83
C GLN A 243 -9.74 8.07 -6.93
N VAL A 244 -9.55 9.16 -6.17
CA VAL A 244 -8.47 9.26 -5.17
C VAL A 244 -8.62 8.18 -4.10
N ALA A 245 -9.82 8.05 -3.50
CA ALA A 245 -10.08 7.06 -2.47
C ALA A 245 -9.91 5.61 -2.98
N GLU A 246 -10.30 5.31 -4.21
CA GLU A 246 -10.12 3.99 -4.82
C GLU A 246 -8.63 3.67 -5.02
N LYS A 247 -7.86 4.64 -5.52
CA LYS A 247 -6.41 4.49 -5.67
C LYS A 247 -5.70 4.28 -4.33
N GLU A 248 -6.08 5.03 -3.30
CA GLU A 248 -5.54 4.85 -1.95
C GLU A 248 -5.90 3.48 -1.38
N ARG A 249 -7.14 3.01 -1.62
CA ARG A 249 -7.57 1.67 -1.22
C ARG A 249 -6.77 0.57 -1.92
N GLU A 250 -6.54 0.70 -3.24
CA GLU A 250 -5.70 -0.26 -3.97
C GLU A 250 -4.28 -0.32 -3.39
N LEU A 251 -3.66 0.84 -3.14
CA LEU A 251 -2.33 0.94 -2.52
C LEU A 251 -2.31 0.35 -1.11
N ALA A 252 -3.34 0.60 -0.31
CA ALA A 252 -3.46 0.03 1.04
C ALA A 252 -3.59 -1.51 1.02
N VAL A 253 -4.36 -2.06 0.08
CA VAL A 253 -4.50 -3.52 -0.11
C VAL A 253 -3.17 -4.13 -0.54
N GLU A 254 -2.43 -3.49 -1.44
CA GLU A 254 -1.14 -3.96 -1.90
C GLU A 254 -0.09 -3.92 -0.78
N ALA A 255 -0.02 -2.83 -0.02
CA ALA A 255 0.82 -2.69 1.16
C ALA A 255 0.47 -3.73 2.25
N SER A 256 -0.81 -4.02 2.47
CA SER A 256 -1.27 -5.05 3.41
C SER A 256 -0.81 -6.46 3.00
N LYS A 257 -0.91 -6.79 1.71
CA LYS A 257 -0.42 -8.09 1.17
C LYS A 257 1.09 -8.23 1.34
N GLU A 258 1.85 -7.16 1.04
CA GLU A 258 3.30 -7.17 1.21
C GLU A 258 3.70 -7.29 2.69
N THR A 259 3.00 -6.59 3.59
CA THR A 259 3.21 -6.70 5.04
C THR A 259 2.97 -8.13 5.54
N THR A 260 1.91 -8.79 5.08
CA THR A 260 1.60 -10.18 5.43
C THR A 260 2.71 -11.11 4.95
N ARG A 261 3.16 -10.96 3.71
CA ARG A 261 4.26 -11.74 3.13
C ARG A 261 5.56 -11.59 3.92
N LEU A 262 5.94 -10.35 4.23
CA LEU A 262 7.16 -10.07 5.01
C LEU A 262 7.07 -10.62 6.43
N ARG A 263 5.89 -10.60 7.05
CA ARG A 263 5.65 -11.20 8.36
C ARG A 263 5.85 -12.71 8.34
N ASP A 264 5.28 -13.37 7.35
CA ASP A 264 5.40 -14.83 7.20
C ASP A 264 6.86 -15.24 6.94
N GLU A 265 7.59 -14.47 6.12
CA GLU A 265 9.02 -14.68 5.87
C GLU A 265 9.86 -14.48 7.13
N ALA A 266 9.61 -13.42 7.89
CA ALA A 266 10.29 -13.15 9.16
C ALA A 266 10.04 -14.26 10.21
N GLU A 267 8.82 -14.77 10.29
CA GLU A 267 8.48 -15.88 11.19
C GLU A 267 9.19 -17.18 10.78
N ARG A 268 9.28 -17.46 9.48
CA ARG A 268 10.02 -18.61 8.97
C ARG A 268 11.51 -18.52 9.28
N LEU A 269 12.12 -17.35 9.01
CA LEU A 269 13.54 -17.12 9.33
C LEU A 269 13.84 -17.23 10.83
N ARG A 270 12.92 -16.73 11.67
CA ARG A 270 13.04 -16.84 13.12
C ARG A 270 13.05 -18.29 13.58
N LYS A 271 12.14 -19.13 13.08
CA LYS A 271 12.11 -20.56 13.38
C LYS A 271 13.40 -21.27 12.94
N GLU A 272 13.88 -20.97 11.73
CA GLU A 272 15.12 -21.55 11.21
C GLU A 272 16.36 -21.14 12.06
N MET A 273 16.40 -19.88 12.50
CA MET A 273 17.47 -19.40 13.40
C MET A 273 17.42 -20.09 14.78
N GLU A 274 16.22 -20.32 15.32
CA GLU A 274 16.02 -21.00 16.61
C GLU A 274 16.46 -22.46 16.53
N GLU A 275 16.10 -23.19 15.49
CA GLU A 275 16.55 -24.56 15.23
C GLU A 275 18.07 -24.66 15.06
N LYS A 276 18.69 -23.75 14.31
CA LYS A 276 20.14 -23.67 14.16
C LYS A 276 20.84 -23.38 15.49
N ARG A 277 20.27 -22.50 16.31
CA ARG A 277 20.79 -22.17 17.65
C ARG A 277 20.73 -23.39 18.59
N GLU A 278 19.58 -24.08 18.62
CA GLU A 278 19.45 -25.29 19.44
C GLU A 278 20.43 -26.39 19.02
N THR A 279 20.57 -26.59 17.70
CA THR A 279 21.52 -27.56 17.16
C THR A 279 22.97 -27.22 17.51
N ALA A 280 23.34 -25.94 17.38
CA ALA A 280 24.67 -25.46 17.77
C ALA A 280 24.92 -25.62 19.28
N MET A 281 23.94 -25.31 20.14
CA MET A 281 24.06 -25.47 21.59
C MET A 281 24.20 -26.94 21.99
N ARG A 282 23.43 -27.84 21.34
CA ARG A 282 23.54 -29.28 21.57
C ARG A 282 24.93 -29.78 21.20
N LYS A 283 25.44 -29.42 20.05
CA LYS A 283 26.78 -29.80 19.58
C LYS A 283 27.88 -29.28 20.51
N ALA A 284 27.77 -28.02 20.95
CA ALA A 284 28.72 -27.44 21.90
C ALA A 284 28.71 -28.17 23.25
N ARG A 285 27.53 -28.61 23.76
CA ARG A 285 27.44 -29.43 24.99
C ARG A 285 28.05 -30.81 24.83
N GLU A 286 27.85 -31.46 23.68
CA GLU A 286 28.46 -32.75 23.37
C GLU A 286 29.98 -32.66 23.28
N ASP A 287 30.51 -31.61 22.63
CA ASP A 287 31.95 -31.38 22.53
C ASP A 287 32.58 -31.08 23.92
N ALA A 288 31.92 -30.22 24.71
CA ALA A 288 32.36 -29.93 26.07
C ALA A 288 32.40 -31.20 26.99
N ARG A 289 31.35 -32.05 26.84
CA ARG A 289 31.31 -33.33 27.58
C ARG A 289 32.47 -34.26 27.16
N ARG A 290 32.74 -34.35 25.86
CA ARG A 290 33.86 -35.16 25.33
C ARG A 290 35.20 -34.66 25.84
N VAL A 291 35.43 -33.34 25.91
CA VAL A 291 36.64 -32.76 26.48
C VAL A 291 36.80 -33.13 27.98
N LEU A 292 35.71 -32.99 28.77
CA LEU A 292 35.72 -33.36 30.17
C LEU A 292 35.98 -34.87 30.42
N GLU A 293 35.38 -35.75 29.60
CA GLU A 293 35.61 -37.19 29.70
C GLU A 293 37.07 -37.56 29.35
N ASN A 294 37.67 -36.92 28.35
CA ASN A 294 39.07 -37.11 28.01
C ASN A 294 39.99 -36.63 29.13
N ALA A 295 39.79 -35.42 29.67
CA ALA A 295 40.54 -34.87 30.79
C ALA A 295 40.44 -35.78 32.06
N ARG A 296 39.24 -36.33 32.31
CA ARG A 296 39.06 -37.30 33.41
C ARG A 296 39.88 -38.58 33.22
N ARG A 297 39.89 -39.17 32.00
CA ARG A 297 40.69 -40.38 31.69
C ARG A 297 42.18 -40.13 31.83
N GLU A 298 42.67 -38.97 31.38
CA GLU A 298 44.06 -38.55 31.54
C GLU A 298 44.44 -38.40 33.04
N ALA A 299 43.59 -37.74 33.79
CA ALA A 299 43.78 -37.61 35.24
C ALA A 299 43.80 -38.98 35.98
N GLU A 300 42.88 -39.90 35.62
CA GLU A 300 42.87 -41.28 36.17
C GLU A 300 44.13 -42.06 35.79
N SER A 301 44.65 -41.92 34.59
CA SER A 301 45.91 -42.49 34.14
C SER A 301 47.08 -41.99 34.95
N ILE A 302 47.20 -40.66 35.11
CA ILE A 302 48.26 -40.01 35.90
C ILE A 302 48.21 -40.45 37.36
N ILE A 303 47.03 -40.56 38.01
CA ILE A 303 46.85 -41.02 39.35
C ILE A 303 47.30 -42.50 39.49
N THR A 304 47.02 -43.31 38.48
CA THR A 304 47.41 -44.72 38.45
C THR A 304 48.93 -44.87 38.36
N ASP A 305 49.60 -44.05 37.52
CA ASP A 305 51.05 -44.07 37.39
C ASP A 305 51.74 -43.52 38.62
N LEU A 306 51.21 -42.52 39.31
CA LEU A 306 51.65 -42.02 40.60
C LEU A 306 51.54 -43.12 41.67
N LYS A 307 50.46 -43.91 41.69
CA LYS A 307 50.29 -45.03 42.62
C LYS A 307 51.29 -46.16 42.37
N LYS A 308 51.65 -46.45 41.11
CA LYS A 308 52.70 -47.44 40.77
C LYS A 308 54.08 -46.97 41.20
N MET A 309 54.44 -45.70 41.00
CA MET A 309 55.71 -45.13 41.46
C MET A 309 55.85 -45.12 42.95
N LYS A 310 54.78 -44.87 43.71
CA LYS A 310 54.81 -44.96 45.20
C LYS A 310 55.06 -46.35 45.71
N LYS A 311 54.84 -47.39 44.92
CA LYS A 311 55.13 -48.78 45.25
C LYS A 311 56.58 -49.20 44.95
N ASN A 312 57.29 -48.55 44.06
CA ASN A 312 58.66 -48.82 43.65
C ASN A 312 59.50 -47.62 44.06
N ALA A 313 60.07 -47.65 45.28
CA ALA A 313 60.84 -46.55 45.81
C ALA A 313 62.12 -46.30 44.99
N THR A 314 62.12 -45.31 44.12
CA THR A 314 63.30 -44.67 43.50
C THR A 314 63.02 -43.15 43.31
N PRO A 315 64.04 -42.29 43.59
CA PRO A 315 63.79 -40.88 43.79
C PRO A 315 63.99 -40.01 42.54
N ASP A 316 63.32 -38.88 42.58
CA ASP A 316 63.48 -37.59 41.92
C ASP A 316 63.37 -37.42 40.34
N ASN A 317 63.80 -38.34 39.53
CA ASN A 317 63.75 -38.10 38.06
C ASN A 317 62.39 -38.37 37.44
N ASP A 318 61.58 -39.23 38.00
CA ASP A 318 60.27 -39.62 37.44
C ASP A 318 59.20 -38.62 37.79
N ALA A 319 59.29 -37.87 38.84
CA ALA A 319 58.33 -36.80 39.20
C ALA A 319 58.46 -35.59 38.27
N ALA A 320 59.68 -35.29 37.80
CA ALA A 320 59.93 -34.23 36.80
C ALA A 320 59.42 -34.63 35.44
N ALA A 321 59.49 -35.94 35.07
CA ALA A 321 58.94 -36.43 33.78
C ALA A 321 57.39 -36.36 33.79
N LEU A 322 56.78 -36.72 34.89
CA LEU A 322 55.30 -36.67 35.06
C LEU A 322 54.78 -35.24 35.03
N ARG A 323 55.51 -34.31 35.67
CA ARG A 323 55.18 -32.86 35.62
C ARG A 323 55.21 -32.29 34.20
N ARG A 324 56.25 -32.65 33.39
CA ARG A 324 56.34 -32.29 31.99
C ARG A 324 55.23 -32.90 31.12
N GLN A 325 54.78 -34.12 31.48
CA GLN A 325 53.66 -34.77 30.79
C GLN A 325 52.31 -34.09 31.10
N LEU A 326 52.15 -33.67 32.37
CA LEU A 326 50.98 -32.90 32.81
C LEU A 326 50.90 -31.51 32.15
N GLU A 327 52.07 -30.80 32.07
CA GLU A 327 52.17 -29.53 31.39
C GLU A 327 51.88 -29.67 29.89
N LYS A 328 52.40 -30.69 29.21
CA LYS A 328 52.05 -30.98 27.81
C LYS A 328 50.58 -31.31 27.58
N SER A 329 49.93 -32.05 28.50
CA SER A 329 48.49 -32.37 28.39
C SER A 329 47.64 -31.14 28.64
N ILE A 330 48.01 -30.22 29.52
CA ILE A 330 47.33 -28.94 29.75
C ILE A 330 47.48 -28.03 28.49
N ASP A 331 48.65 -27.99 27.89
CA ASP A 331 48.90 -27.23 26.66
C ASP A 331 48.09 -27.78 25.49
N ASN A 332 48.01 -29.09 25.30
CA ASN A 332 47.21 -29.71 24.25
C ASN A 332 45.70 -29.51 24.45
N LEU A 333 45.21 -29.50 25.70
CA LEU A 333 43.83 -29.18 26.03
C LEU A 333 43.50 -27.69 25.80
N SER A 334 44.46 -26.80 26.09
CA SER A 334 44.28 -25.37 25.85
C SER A 334 44.38 -25.00 24.37
N GLU A 335 45.21 -25.68 23.57
CA GLU A 335 45.26 -25.48 22.10
C GLU A 335 43.95 -25.91 21.39
N GLY A 336 43.22 -26.89 21.90
CA GLY A 336 41.92 -27.32 21.39
C GLY A 336 40.77 -26.35 21.71
N LEU A 337 40.92 -25.46 22.68
CA LEU A 337 39.92 -24.46 23.08
C LEU A 337 40.12 -23.10 22.44
N VAL A 338 41.31 -22.83 21.89
CA VAL A 338 41.59 -21.57 21.16
C VAL A 338 41.31 -21.82 19.67
N GLN A 339 40.15 -21.32 19.17
CA GLN A 339 39.98 -21.17 17.74
C GLN A 339 41.19 -20.40 17.18
N LYS A 340 41.91 -21.01 16.24
CA LYS A 340 42.94 -20.30 15.46
C LYS A 340 42.23 -19.18 14.68
N VAL A 341 42.28 -17.99 15.25
CA VAL A 341 41.99 -16.79 14.51
C VAL A 341 43.17 -16.58 13.54
N ASP A 342 42.92 -16.67 12.26
CA ASP A 342 43.93 -16.41 11.23
C ASP A 342 44.55 -15.04 11.45
N THR A 343 45.76 -15.04 12.02
CA THR A 343 46.57 -13.86 12.27
C THR A 343 47.30 -13.44 10.98
N VAL A 344 46.64 -12.69 10.12
CA VAL A 344 47.24 -12.06 8.95
C VAL A 344 47.21 -10.52 9.06
N THR A 345 47.55 -9.95 10.22
CA THR A 345 47.95 -8.52 10.27
C THR A 345 48.72 -8.24 11.56
N ALA A 346 49.91 -7.68 11.42
CA ALA A 346 50.73 -7.25 12.54
C ALA A 346 50.00 -6.20 13.41
N PRO A 347 50.20 -6.20 14.75
CA PRO A 347 49.59 -5.20 15.62
C PRO A 347 50.01 -3.77 15.20
N PRO A 348 49.10 -2.78 15.32
CA PRO A 348 49.38 -1.42 14.91
C PRO A 348 50.52 -0.82 15.72
N LYS A 349 51.48 -0.21 15.04
CA LYS A 349 52.62 0.44 15.71
C LYS A 349 52.24 1.71 16.49
N THR A 350 51.13 2.35 16.13
CA THR A 350 50.56 3.52 16.82
C THR A 350 49.07 3.56 16.62
N VAL A 351 48.32 3.98 17.64
CA VAL A 351 46.86 4.24 17.56
C VAL A 351 46.58 5.65 18.09
N LYS A 352 45.62 6.34 17.50
CA LYS A 352 45.23 7.70 17.88
C LYS A 352 43.83 7.68 18.54
N PRO A 353 43.55 8.63 19.44
CA PRO A 353 42.18 8.83 19.93
C PRO A 353 41.20 9.01 18.77
N GLY A 354 40.10 8.26 18.81
CA GLY A 354 39.11 8.22 17.73
C GLY A 354 39.23 7.05 16.75
N ASP A 355 40.34 6.31 16.75
CA ASP A 355 40.51 5.13 15.90
C ASP A 355 39.57 4.00 16.31
N ARG A 356 38.93 3.34 15.34
CA ARG A 356 38.21 2.11 15.57
C ARG A 356 39.14 0.91 15.52
N VAL A 357 39.10 0.14 16.59
CA VAL A 357 39.93 -1.05 16.76
C VAL A 357 39.08 -2.26 17.11
N GLU A 358 39.49 -3.40 16.62
CA GLU A 358 38.98 -4.69 17.02
C GLU A 358 39.84 -5.23 18.17
N ILE A 359 39.19 -5.67 19.24
CA ILE A 359 39.86 -6.18 20.44
C ILE A 359 39.94 -7.68 20.31
N LEU A 360 41.13 -8.21 20.05
CA LEU A 360 41.35 -9.63 19.74
C LEU A 360 40.95 -10.57 20.87
N THR A 361 41.05 -10.12 22.12
CA THR A 361 40.69 -10.92 23.32
C THR A 361 39.18 -11.00 23.57
N LEU A 362 38.41 -10.05 23.04
CA LEU A 362 36.95 -9.97 23.29
C LEU A 362 36.13 -10.17 22.03
N GLY A 363 36.76 -10.23 20.84
CA GLY A 363 36.05 -10.33 19.55
C GLY A 363 35.08 -9.17 19.26
N SER A 364 35.26 -8.02 19.92
CA SER A 364 34.38 -6.86 19.83
C SER A 364 35.12 -5.62 19.31
N GLN A 365 34.39 -4.70 18.67
CA GLN A 365 34.96 -3.43 18.19
C GLN A 365 34.80 -2.36 19.26
N GLY A 366 35.85 -1.54 19.42
CA GLY A 366 35.86 -0.39 20.31
C GLY A 366 36.52 0.84 19.67
N THR A 367 36.31 2.00 20.28
CA THR A 367 36.94 3.27 19.88
C THR A 367 38.01 3.62 20.89
N VAL A 368 39.19 4.03 20.39
CA VAL A 368 40.32 4.47 21.22
C VAL A 368 39.97 5.82 21.85
N LEU A 369 40.11 5.93 23.17
CA LEU A 369 39.86 7.16 23.93
C LEU A 369 41.15 7.95 24.22
N SER A 370 42.25 7.26 24.44
CA SER A 370 43.52 7.91 24.78
C SER A 370 44.70 7.35 23.97
N ALA A 371 45.77 8.12 23.80
CA ALA A 371 47.03 7.61 23.23
C ALA A 371 47.70 6.59 24.17
N PRO A 372 48.52 5.65 23.64
CA PRO A 372 49.19 4.64 24.44
C PRO A 372 50.07 5.27 25.52
N ASN A 373 50.01 4.73 26.73
CA ASN A 373 50.90 5.14 27.83
C ASN A 373 52.29 4.50 27.69
N ALA A 374 53.24 4.84 28.57
CA ALA A 374 54.61 4.31 28.58
C ALA A 374 54.70 2.77 28.67
N LYS A 375 53.61 2.09 29.08
CA LYS A 375 53.52 0.63 29.14
C LYS A 375 52.78 0.01 27.93
N GLY A 376 52.41 0.79 26.93
CA GLY A 376 51.67 0.32 25.73
C GLY A 376 50.19 0.05 25.96
N GLU A 377 49.59 0.54 27.05
CA GLU A 377 48.16 0.38 27.34
C GLU A 377 47.36 1.58 26.77
N VAL A 378 46.18 1.29 26.26
CA VAL A 378 45.26 2.24 25.62
C VAL A 378 43.89 2.13 26.27
N GLU A 379 43.24 3.25 26.56
CA GLU A 379 41.87 3.25 27.00
C GLU A 379 40.91 3.16 25.80
N LEU A 380 39.98 2.22 25.88
CA LEU A 380 39.00 1.88 24.84
C LEU A 380 37.59 1.97 25.35
N GLN A 381 36.70 2.35 24.47
CA GLN A 381 35.26 2.29 24.70
C GLN A 381 34.62 1.31 23.74
N ALA A 382 33.97 0.26 24.27
CA ALA A 382 33.14 -0.66 23.53
C ALA A 382 31.71 -0.57 24.06
N GLY A 383 30.82 0.04 23.30
CA GLY A 383 29.47 0.36 23.74
C GLY A 383 29.46 1.31 24.95
N VAL A 384 28.90 0.89 26.07
CA VAL A 384 28.81 1.68 27.32
C VAL A 384 30.00 1.46 28.26
N MET A 385 30.85 0.45 28.01
CA MET A 385 31.94 0.10 28.91
C MET A 385 33.28 0.69 28.46
N LYS A 386 34.06 1.21 29.43
CA LYS A 386 35.44 1.69 29.25
C LYS A 386 36.38 0.69 29.93
N PHE A 387 37.44 0.30 29.25
CA PHE A 387 38.47 -0.60 29.80
C PHE A 387 39.84 -0.32 29.14
N LYS A 388 40.92 -0.87 29.73
CA LYS A 388 42.26 -0.73 29.23
C LYS A 388 42.74 -2.01 28.55
N ALA A 389 43.36 -1.89 27.37
CA ALA A 389 43.94 -3.00 26.66
C ALA A 389 45.33 -2.63 26.15
N HIS A 390 46.23 -3.61 26.03
CA HIS A 390 47.54 -3.40 25.46
C HIS A 390 47.48 -3.33 23.94
N ILE A 391 48.26 -2.47 23.30
CA ILE A 391 48.25 -2.22 21.87
C ILE A 391 48.46 -3.50 21.02
N SER A 392 49.19 -4.50 21.55
CA SER A 392 49.37 -5.80 20.90
C SER A 392 48.10 -6.62 20.75
N GLN A 393 47.04 -6.29 21.50
CA GLN A 393 45.73 -6.97 21.49
C GLN A 393 44.70 -6.26 20.59
N LEU A 394 45.15 -5.25 19.88
CA LEU A 394 44.29 -4.39 19.04
C LEU A 394 44.59 -4.57 17.57
N ARG A 395 43.56 -4.48 16.74
CA ARG A 395 43.67 -4.46 15.28
C ARG A 395 42.93 -3.24 14.73
N LEU A 396 43.59 -2.42 13.91
CA LEU A 396 42.96 -1.28 13.25
C LEU A 396 41.99 -1.74 12.17
N VAL A 397 40.73 -1.28 12.28
CA VAL A 397 39.71 -1.48 11.25
C VAL A 397 39.85 -0.33 10.25
N LYS A 398 40.38 -0.59 9.04
CA LYS A 398 40.46 0.41 7.96
C LYS A 398 39.05 0.84 7.56
N GLN A 399 38.74 2.12 7.66
CA GLN A 399 37.54 2.71 7.07
C GLN A 399 37.64 2.62 5.54
N LYS A 400 36.71 1.89 4.91
CA LYS A 400 36.35 2.11 3.51
C LYS A 400 35.46 3.34 3.45
N GLU A 401 35.83 4.32 2.62
CA GLU A 401 34.95 5.46 2.32
C GLU A 401 33.57 5.00 1.90
N PRO A 402 32.49 5.66 2.35
CA PRO A 402 31.14 5.20 2.12
C PRO A 402 30.72 5.47 0.67
N GLN A 403 30.68 4.42 -0.15
CA GLN A 403 29.80 4.41 -1.31
C GLN A 403 28.35 4.47 -0.82
N LYS A 404 27.59 5.48 -1.27
CA LYS A 404 26.16 5.63 -1.04
C LYS A 404 25.42 4.35 -1.41
N LYS A 405 24.97 3.60 -0.42
CA LYS A 405 23.95 2.55 -0.56
C LYS A 405 22.80 2.87 0.37
N SER A 406 21.61 2.85 -0.21
CA SER A 406 20.31 2.98 0.43
C SER A 406 20.24 2.15 1.71
N SER A 407 19.89 2.81 2.80
CA SER A 407 19.75 2.22 4.13
C SER A 407 18.46 1.40 4.24
N VAL A 408 18.62 0.10 4.39
CA VAL A 408 17.58 -0.75 5.00
C VAL A 408 17.70 -0.57 6.51
N LYS A 409 16.68 0.03 7.11
CA LYS A 409 16.58 0.22 8.56
C LYS A 409 16.18 -1.11 9.23
N THR A 410 17.06 -1.69 10.01
CA THR A 410 16.70 -2.77 10.95
C THR A 410 16.31 -2.13 12.29
N THR A 411 15.04 -2.23 12.65
CA THR A 411 14.49 -1.78 13.91
C THR A 411 14.70 -2.84 14.99
N THR A 412 15.55 -2.54 15.97
CA THR A 412 15.49 -3.18 17.29
C THR A 412 15.35 -2.08 18.34
N GLY A 413 14.31 -2.22 19.14
CA GLY A 413 13.72 -1.23 19.99
C GLY A 413 14.61 -0.51 20.98
N ALA A 414 14.54 0.78 20.91
CA ALA A 414 14.44 1.81 21.94
C ALA A 414 14.07 3.07 21.18
N MET A 415 12.99 3.71 21.56
CA MET A 415 12.44 4.90 20.91
C MET A 415 13.46 6.05 20.96
N THR A 416 14.26 6.21 19.91
CA THR A 416 14.78 7.48 19.47
C THR A 416 14.15 7.75 18.11
N ARG A 417 13.03 8.48 18.10
CA ARG A 417 12.46 9.02 16.87
C ARG A 417 13.51 9.96 16.27
N THR A 418 14.13 9.54 15.17
CA THR A 418 14.91 10.45 14.31
C THR A 418 13.90 11.35 13.61
N VAL A 419 13.72 12.56 14.12
CA VAL A 419 12.89 13.59 13.50
C VAL A 419 13.62 14.04 12.23
N SER A 420 12.90 14.07 11.09
CA SER A 420 13.44 14.62 9.82
C SER A 420 13.74 16.11 10.01
N MET A 421 14.73 16.65 9.29
CA MET A 421 14.98 18.09 9.24
C MET A 421 13.98 18.84 8.36
N GLU A 422 13.06 18.14 7.68
CA GLU A 422 12.08 18.69 6.75
C GLU A 422 10.67 18.25 7.13
N CYS A 423 9.72 19.20 7.10
CA CYS A 423 8.28 19.00 7.26
C CYS A 423 7.57 19.39 5.98
N ASP A 424 6.96 18.44 5.30
CA ASP A 424 6.24 18.68 4.04
C ASP A 424 4.74 18.83 4.30
N VAL A 425 4.23 20.04 4.06
CA VAL A 425 2.81 20.41 4.24
C VAL A 425 2.14 20.78 2.91
N ARG A 426 2.72 20.40 1.79
CA ARG A 426 2.14 20.66 0.47
C ARG A 426 0.82 19.93 0.30
N GLY A 427 -0.18 20.62 -0.24
CA GLY A 427 -1.50 20.06 -0.50
C GLY A 427 -2.43 19.97 0.73
N MET A 428 -1.98 20.36 1.92
CA MET A 428 -2.81 20.44 3.12
C MET A 428 -3.66 21.71 3.13
N MET A 429 -4.79 21.69 3.84
CA MET A 429 -5.53 22.88 4.20
C MET A 429 -4.74 23.70 5.23
N LEU A 430 -4.94 25.03 5.27
CA LEU A 430 -4.14 25.90 6.15
C LEU A 430 -4.20 25.49 7.62
N GLU A 431 -5.36 25.12 8.12
CA GLU A 431 -5.54 24.70 9.52
C GLU A 431 -4.83 23.39 9.83
N GLU A 432 -4.89 22.42 8.91
CA GLU A 432 -4.17 21.15 9.02
C GLU A 432 -2.66 21.34 8.96
N ALA A 433 -2.19 22.23 8.06
CA ALA A 433 -0.77 22.54 7.92
C ALA A 433 -0.21 23.20 9.20
N ILE A 434 -0.97 24.10 9.83
CA ILE A 434 -0.60 24.73 11.11
C ILE A 434 -0.47 23.68 12.22
N ALA A 435 -1.44 22.77 12.35
CA ALA A 435 -1.40 21.71 13.36
C ALA A 435 -0.21 20.76 13.14
N ALA A 436 0.07 20.38 11.88
CA ALA A 436 1.22 19.56 11.53
C ALA A 436 2.56 20.24 11.83
N VAL A 437 2.67 21.55 11.57
CA VAL A 437 3.85 22.35 11.87
C VAL A 437 4.07 22.45 13.39
N ASP A 438 3.03 22.68 14.18
CA ASP A 438 3.14 22.74 15.64
C ASP A 438 3.62 21.41 16.24
N GLN A 439 3.05 20.31 15.80
CA GLN A 439 3.51 18.98 16.22
C GLN A 439 4.97 18.75 15.84
N TYR A 440 5.34 19.06 14.60
CA TYR A 440 6.70 18.88 14.09
C TYR A 440 7.73 19.73 14.84
N LEU A 441 7.44 21.01 15.13
CA LEU A 441 8.33 21.90 15.88
C LEU A 441 8.57 21.38 17.31
N ASN A 442 7.55 20.82 17.97
CA ASN A 442 7.70 20.17 19.27
C ASN A 442 8.62 18.94 19.19
N GLU A 443 8.41 18.08 18.19
CA GLU A 443 9.24 16.89 17.98
C GLU A 443 10.69 17.28 17.63
N ALA A 444 10.90 18.31 16.82
CA ALA A 444 12.21 18.83 16.43
C ALA A 444 13.04 19.36 17.60
N ILE A 445 12.41 20.11 18.50
CA ILE A 445 13.06 20.59 19.74
C ILE A 445 13.41 19.42 20.67
N MET A 446 12.48 18.48 20.84
CA MET A 446 12.74 17.27 21.66
C MET A 446 13.87 16.43 21.09
N ALA A 447 14.10 16.48 19.78
CA ALA A 447 15.21 15.84 19.09
C ALA A 447 16.51 16.67 19.09
N GLY A 448 16.49 17.92 19.62
CA GLY A 448 17.65 18.81 19.70
C GLY A 448 18.06 19.43 18.37
N LEU A 449 17.11 19.58 17.42
CA LEU A 449 17.37 20.24 16.14
C LEU A 449 17.41 21.77 16.35
N GLY A 450 18.43 22.44 15.81
CA GLY A 450 18.56 23.91 15.88
C GLY A 450 17.91 24.63 14.72
N GLU A 451 17.82 23.99 13.54
CA GLU A 451 17.22 24.56 12.34
C GLU A 451 16.43 23.47 11.59
N VAL A 452 15.27 23.84 11.06
CA VAL A 452 14.36 22.93 10.35
C VAL A 452 13.72 23.62 9.14
N GLN A 453 13.22 22.85 8.18
CA GLN A 453 12.64 23.34 6.94
C GLN A 453 11.18 22.93 6.84
N ILE A 454 10.32 23.90 6.51
CA ILE A 454 8.89 23.67 6.24
C ILE A 454 8.62 23.86 4.76
N ILE A 455 8.22 22.80 4.07
CA ILE A 455 7.99 22.78 2.62
C ILE A 455 6.49 22.99 2.37
N HIS A 456 6.11 24.19 1.93
CA HIS A 456 4.71 24.55 1.64
C HIS A 456 4.42 24.73 0.14
N GLY A 457 5.45 24.66 -0.70
CA GLY A 457 5.34 24.79 -2.16
C GLY A 457 5.22 26.24 -2.64
N LYS A 458 5.31 26.42 -3.98
CA LYS A 458 5.27 27.75 -4.63
C LYS A 458 3.86 28.21 -5.03
N GLY A 459 2.77 27.43 -4.79
CA GLY A 459 1.39 27.66 -5.26
C GLY A 459 0.84 29.08 -5.05
N THR A 460 -0.42 29.23 -4.71
CA THR A 460 -1.11 30.54 -4.54
C THR A 460 -0.56 31.41 -3.39
N GLY A 461 0.34 30.86 -2.57
CA GLY A 461 0.95 31.55 -1.43
C GLY A 461 0.13 31.57 -0.14
N VAL A 462 -1.05 30.97 -0.12
CA VAL A 462 -1.94 30.91 1.05
C VAL A 462 -1.26 30.17 2.22
N LEU A 463 -0.72 28.97 1.97
CA LEU A 463 0.02 28.20 2.98
C LEU A 463 1.25 28.94 3.47
N ARG A 464 2.04 29.53 2.57
CA ARG A 464 3.22 30.32 2.92
C ARG A 464 2.86 31.48 3.86
N SER A 465 1.88 32.31 3.49
CA SER A 465 1.46 33.47 4.29
C SER A 465 0.92 33.04 5.65
N GLY A 466 0.05 32.02 5.69
CA GLY A 466 -0.55 31.54 6.93
C GLY A 466 0.47 30.94 7.89
N ILE A 467 1.37 30.08 7.39
CA ILE A 467 2.44 29.48 8.19
C ILE A 467 3.39 30.55 8.72
N GLN A 468 3.84 31.50 7.90
CA GLN A 468 4.72 32.58 8.36
C GLN A 468 4.04 33.50 9.41
N GLN A 469 2.75 33.77 9.29
CA GLN A 469 1.99 34.50 10.27
C GLN A 469 1.89 33.75 11.61
N HIS A 470 1.74 32.42 11.55
CA HIS A 470 1.72 31.54 12.72
C HIS A 470 3.10 31.50 13.40
N LEU A 471 4.18 31.28 12.63
CA LEU A 471 5.55 31.22 13.13
C LEU A 471 6.01 32.49 13.84
N LYS A 472 5.52 33.69 13.41
CA LYS A 472 5.83 34.97 14.07
C LYS A 472 5.40 35.03 15.55
N ARG A 473 4.39 34.24 15.93
CA ARG A 473 3.83 34.21 17.28
C ARG A 473 4.17 32.94 18.06
N HIS A 474 4.89 32.01 17.41
CA HIS A 474 5.15 30.69 17.97
C HIS A 474 6.28 30.75 19.02
N MET A 475 6.05 30.19 20.22
CA MET A 475 6.98 30.29 21.36
C MET A 475 8.32 29.59 21.13
N LEU A 476 8.36 28.54 20.33
CA LEU A 476 9.54 27.71 20.07
C LEU A 476 10.41 28.24 18.93
N VAL A 477 9.95 29.25 18.19
CA VAL A 477 10.65 29.84 17.05
C VAL A 477 11.48 31.03 17.48
N LYS A 478 12.76 31.04 17.12
CA LYS A 478 13.66 32.18 17.31
C LYS A 478 13.55 33.17 16.14
N GLU A 479 13.69 32.63 14.93
CA GLU A 479 13.56 33.40 13.69
C GLU A 479 13.22 32.46 12.53
N PHE A 480 12.73 33.01 11.43
CA PHE A 480 12.49 32.26 10.21
C PHE A 480 12.77 33.11 8.97
N ARG A 481 13.16 32.46 7.88
CA ARG A 481 13.45 33.07 6.58
C ARG A 481 12.90 32.20 5.44
N LEU A 482 12.79 32.78 4.25
CA LEU A 482 12.56 31.98 3.05
C LEU A 482 13.82 31.22 2.68
N GLY A 483 13.65 30.06 2.06
CA GLY A 483 14.75 29.29 1.49
C GLY A 483 15.50 30.07 0.42
N VAL A 484 16.82 29.85 0.31
CA VAL A 484 17.66 30.39 -0.74
C VAL A 484 17.83 29.39 -1.88
N TYR A 485 18.58 29.76 -2.91
CA TYR A 485 18.88 28.88 -4.05
C TYR A 485 19.53 27.57 -3.56
N GLY A 486 18.89 26.44 -3.90
CA GLY A 486 19.28 25.11 -3.39
C GLY A 486 18.47 24.60 -2.18
N GLU A 487 17.75 25.44 -1.45
CA GLU A 487 16.88 25.08 -0.31
C GLU A 487 15.39 25.05 -0.67
N GLY A 488 15.02 25.20 -1.95
CA GLY A 488 13.63 25.23 -2.42
C GLY A 488 13.04 26.63 -2.59
N GLU A 489 13.84 27.69 -2.38
CA GLU A 489 13.50 29.11 -2.63
C GLU A 489 12.18 29.56 -1.94
N SER A 490 11.27 30.21 -2.71
CA SER A 490 9.99 30.71 -2.18
C SER A 490 8.98 29.60 -1.81
N GLY A 491 9.29 28.33 -2.04
CA GLY A 491 8.46 27.17 -1.67
C GLY A 491 8.79 26.58 -0.30
N VAL A 492 9.83 27.06 0.38
CA VAL A 492 10.29 26.56 1.68
C VAL A 492 10.47 27.72 2.65
N THR A 493 10.10 27.51 3.90
CA THR A 493 10.43 28.41 5.02
C THR A 493 11.38 27.68 5.97
N VAL A 494 12.56 28.25 6.16
CA VAL A 494 13.59 27.76 7.09
C VAL A 494 13.35 28.40 8.44
N VAL A 495 13.29 27.60 9.50
CA VAL A 495 12.95 28.01 10.87
C VAL A 495 14.10 27.67 11.80
N THR A 496 14.61 28.68 12.51
CA THR A 496 15.58 28.51 13.59
C THR A 496 14.82 28.39 14.92
N LEU A 497 15.09 27.32 15.65
CA LEU A 497 14.45 27.01 16.93
C LEU A 497 15.21 27.67 18.10
N LYS A 498 14.54 27.86 19.24
CA LYS A 498 15.13 28.46 20.45
C LYS A 498 15.96 27.49 21.24
#